data_f38229bac131be9d96b7392dcfcf2f58
#
_entry.id   f38229bac131be9d96b7392dcfcf2f58
#
_cell.length_a   1.000
_cell.length_b   1.000
_cell.length_c   1.000
_cell.angle_alpha   90.00
_cell.angle_beta   90.00
_cell.angle_gamma   90.00
#
_symmetry.space_group_name_H-M   'P 1'
#
loop_
_entity.id
_entity.type
_entity.pdbx_description
1 polymer ?
#
loop_
_entity_poly.entity_id
_entity_poly.type
_entity_poly.pdbx_seq_one_letter_code
_entity_poly.pdbx_strand_id
1 'polypeptide(L)'
;MLNFRLLLKSTKNSIKAFNTTMKKKILFLAGSLNQTTQMHKISQQLDADYDCWFSQLFVEKKFEEWFLDNGLLDNTVLAGAFREQSEKYMRDNNLNIDYKAQRHSYDLVFFCSDLHIPESLSETKTIFVQEGMIDRPTLISKAVKTFKLPVWLSTNTALNGSRNLLDVYCTASEGYRQYLAKMGTDIEKIFVTGMPNFDNVKEFLNNDFPHKNYIMVATTDMRETLKIDNRPAFLKKCVKIADGRQLLFKMHPNEKRERFAKEIRKYTPADSLIFFEGNTNQMIANCEELITQFSTVVYVGLILGKKVHSYFDLEMLKRLQPIQNNGTSAEGIADIAKAYLEFSGQKQDFVKYYNHEGQLKNLAYASV
;
A
#
# COMPACT_ATOMS: atom_id res chain seq x y z
N MET A 1 41.80 -52.06 -6.86
CA MET A 1 41.18 -51.25 -5.79
C MET A 1 41.16 -49.74 -6.03
N LEU A 2 41.81 -49.21 -7.04
CA LEU A 2 41.87 -47.75 -7.30
C LEU A 2 40.65 -47.21 -8.04
N ASN A 3 39.95 -47.98 -8.88
CA ASN A 3 38.82 -47.54 -9.68
C ASN A 3 37.49 -47.40 -8.90
N PHE A 4 37.33 -48.04 -7.77
CA PHE A 4 36.10 -47.96 -6.97
C PHE A 4 36.00 -46.68 -6.12
N ARG A 5 37.13 -46.07 -5.74
CA ARG A 5 37.16 -44.80 -4.98
C ARG A 5 36.91 -43.57 -5.84
N LEU A 6 37.21 -43.65 -7.14
CA LEU A 6 36.95 -42.59 -8.13
C LEU A 6 35.46 -42.54 -8.51
N LEU A 7 34.80 -43.69 -8.60
CA LEU A 7 33.33 -43.76 -8.85
C LEU A 7 32.52 -43.23 -7.68
N LEU A 8 32.92 -43.51 -6.44
CA LEU A 8 32.25 -43.00 -5.25
C LEU A 8 32.45 -41.49 -5.01
N LYS A 9 33.56 -40.89 -5.49
CA LYS A 9 33.74 -39.44 -5.47
C LYS A 9 32.92 -38.73 -6.54
N SER A 10 32.79 -39.33 -7.74
CA SER A 10 31.94 -38.79 -8.82
C SER A 10 30.46 -38.81 -8.46
N THR A 11 29.96 -39.88 -7.84
CA THR A 11 28.57 -39.98 -7.39
C THR A 11 28.25 -39.03 -6.20
N LYS A 12 29.21 -38.83 -5.27
CA LYS A 12 29.01 -37.84 -4.18
C LYS A 12 29.01 -36.39 -4.68
N ASN A 13 29.78 -36.05 -5.70
CA ASN A 13 29.74 -34.72 -6.30
C ASN A 13 28.51 -34.51 -7.19
N SER A 14 27.98 -35.55 -7.85
CA SER A 14 26.72 -35.49 -8.60
C SER A 14 25.50 -35.40 -7.67
N ILE A 15 25.54 -35.99 -6.48
CA ILE A 15 24.45 -35.88 -5.49
C ILE A 15 24.47 -34.51 -4.79
N LYS A 16 25.64 -33.86 -4.69
CA LYS A 16 25.72 -32.48 -4.18
C LYS A 16 25.19 -31.42 -5.15
N ALA A 17 25.17 -31.74 -6.46
CA ALA A 17 24.63 -30.80 -7.48
C ALA A 17 23.12 -30.93 -7.71
N PHE A 18 22.40 -31.84 -7.05
CA PHE A 18 20.95 -32.06 -7.24
C PHE A 18 20.07 -31.63 -6.07
N ASN A 19 20.66 -31.02 -5.03
CA ASN A 19 19.90 -30.41 -3.96
C ASN A 19 19.86 -28.86 -4.12
N THR A 20 19.48 -28.37 -5.28
CA THR A 20 18.85 -27.07 -5.37
C THR A 20 17.44 -27.25 -4.80
N THR A 21 17.28 -27.06 -3.50
CA THR A 21 15.96 -26.86 -2.90
C THR A 21 15.28 -25.76 -3.70
N MET A 22 14.17 -26.10 -4.37
CA MET A 22 13.42 -25.11 -5.13
C MET A 22 13.06 -23.98 -4.16
N LYS A 23 13.38 -22.74 -4.53
CA LYS A 23 13.03 -21.57 -3.75
C LYS A 23 11.50 -21.55 -3.51
N LYS A 24 11.09 -21.26 -2.29
CA LYS A 24 9.68 -21.02 -2.00
C LYS A 24 9.19 -19.83 -2.82
N LYS A 25 7.92 -19.87 -3.23
CA LYS A 25 7.31 -18.88 -4.10
C LYS A 25 6.39 -17.95 -3.31
N ILE A 26 6.57 -16.67 -3.54
CA ILE A 26 5.77 -15.61 -2.90
C ILE A 26 5.00 -14.86 -3.98
N LEU A 27 3.70 -14.67 -3.78
CA LEU A 27 2.86 -13.86 -4.67
C LEU A 27 2.51 -12.53 -4.01
N PHE A 28 2.70 -11.45 -4.75
CA PHE A 28 2.30 -10.09 -4.38
C PHE A 28 1.10 -9.67 -5.22
N LEU A 29 -0.06 -9.48 -4.57
CA LEU A 29 -1.28 -9.00 -5.22
C LEU A 29 -1.40 -7.48 -5.08
N ALA A 30 -1.47 -6.78 -6.21
CA ALA A 30 -1.55 -5.33 -6.27
C ALA A 30 -2.51 -4.87 -7.36
N GLY A 31 -3.32 -3.85 -7.09
CA GLY A 31 -4.31 -3.33 -8.05
C GLY A 31 -4.04 -1.88 -8.46
N SER A 32 -3.12 -1.17 -7.80
CA SER A 32 -2.75 0.21 -8.12
C SER A 32 -1.24 0.40 -8.15
N LEU A 33 -0.79 1.49 -8.76
CA LEU A 33 0.64 1.83 -8.78
C LEU A 33 1.23 1.94 -7.37
N ASN A 34 0.49 2.55 -6.43
CA ASN A 34 0.96 2.72 -5.05
C ASN A 34 1.12 1.36 -4.34
N GLN A 35 0.16 0.44 -4.52
CA GLN A 35 0.27 -0.93 -4.02
C GLN A 35 1.46 -1.66 -4.64
N THR A 36 1.64 -1.56 -5.96
CA THR A 36 2.71 -2.23 -6.69
C THR A 36 4.09 -1.76 -6.25
N THR A 37 4.28 -0.45 -6.12
CA THR A 37 5.57 0.11 -5.67
C THR A 37 5.91 -0.32 -4.24
N GLN A 38 4.93 -0.39 -3.35
CA GLN A 38 5.11 -0.87 -1.99
C GLN A 38 5.48 -2.35 -1.95
N MET A 39 4.76 -3.19 -2.70
CA MET A 39 5.03 -4.63 -2.81
C MET A 39 6.39 -4.90 -3.45
N HIS A 40 6.81 -4.09 -4.41
CA HIS A 40 8.13 -4.21 -5.02
C HIS A 40 9.25 -3.92 -4.00
N LYS A 41 9.12 -2.89 -3.16
CA LYS A 41 10.10 -2.63 -2.08
C LYS A 41 10.22 -3.80 -1.11
N ILE A 42 9.12 -4.48 -0.79
CA ILE A 42 9.13 -5.66 0.07
C ILE A 42 9.77 -6.84 -0.64
N SER A 43 9.44 -7.06 -1.92
CA SER A 43 10.02 -8.17 -2.69
C SER A 43 11.54 -8.06 -2.83
N GLN A 44 12.08 -6.84 -2.94
CA GLN A 44 13.53 -6.58 -2.99
C GLN A 44 14.27 -7.03 -1.71
N GLN A 45 13.57 -7.20 -0.57
CA GLN A 45 14.13 -7.74 0.67
C GLN A 45 14.03 -9.27 0.74
N LEU A 46 13.37 -9.90 -0.25
CA LEU A 46 13.05 -11.33 -0.28
C LEU A 46 13.62 -12.07 -1.51
N ASP A 47 13.88 -11.39 -2.62
CA ASP A 47 14.22 -11.98 -3.92
C ASP A 47 15.55 -12.73 -3.94
N ALA A 48 16.46 -12.42 -3.02
CA ALA A 48 17.70 -13.18 -2.85
C ALA A 48 17.44 -14.66 -2.47
N ASP A 49 16.44 -14.90 -1.61
CA ASP A 49 16.16 -16.18 -0.99
C ASP A 49 14.92 -16.89 -1.55
N TYR A 50 13.99 -16.13 -2.14
CA TYR A 50 12.66 -16.59 -2.57
C TYR A 50 12.36 -16.19 -4.01
N ASP A 51 11.44 -16.93 -4.67
CA ASP A 51 10.92 -16.58 -5.99
C ASP A 51 9.73 -15.63 -5.83
N CYS A 52 9.96 -14.35 -6.09
CA CYS A 52 8.93 -13.31 -5.97
C CYS A 52 8.17 -13.13 -7.30
N TRP A 53 6.84 -13.24 -7.23
CA TRP A 53 5.92 -13.11 -8.35
C TRP A 53 4.86 -12.06 -8.06
N PHE A 54 4.36 -11.41 -9.10
CA PHE A 54 3.35 -10.37 -9.00
C PHE A 54 2.12 -10.74 -9.81
N SER A 55 0.96 -10.41 -9.27
CA SER A 55 -0.29 -10.43 -10.02
C SER A 55 -1.10 -9.19 -9.68
N GLN A 56 -1.85 -8.74 -10.67
CA GLN A 56 -2.90 -7.80 -10.38
C GLN A 56 -4.03 -8.49 -9.65
N LEU A 57 -4.79 -7.72 -8.86
CA LEU A 57 -6.03 -8.20 -8.27
C LEU A 57 -6.95 -8.77 -9.36
N PHE A 58 -7.57 -9.89 -9.09
CA PHE A 58 -8.42 -10.59 -10.04
C PHE A 58 -9.65 -11.16 -9.35
N VAL A 59 -10.66 -11.41 -10.14
CA VAL A 59 -11.91 -12.07 -9.75
C VAL A 59 -11.97 -13.47 -10.34
N GLU A 60 -12.71 -14.38 -9.70
CA GLU A 60 -12.81 -15.79 -10.12
C GLU A 60 -14.25 -16.17 -10.50
N LYS A 61 -15.23 -15.39 -10.03
CA LYS A 61 -16.63 -15.69 -10.29
C LYS A 61 -17.09 -15.07 -11.59
N LYS A 62 -17.76 -15.83 -12.44
CA LYS A 62 -18.24 -15.39 -13.74
C LYS A 62 -19.08 -14.11 -13.70
N PHE A 63 -19.88 -13.91 -12.65
CA PHE A 63 -20.66 -12.68 -12.52
C PHE A 63 -19.78 -11.46 -12.22
N GLU A 64 -18.67 -11.63 -11.47
CA GLU A 64 -17.69 -10.56 -11.21
C GLU A 64 -16.88 -10.25 -12.48
N GLU A 65 -16.53 -11.27 -13.27
CA GLU A 65 -15.90 -11.09 -14.59
C GLU A 65 -16.83 -10.30 -15.53
N TRP A 66 -18.12 -10.57 -15.49
CA TRP A 66 -19.10 -9.79 -16.27
C TRP A 66 -19.09 -8.30 -15.89
N PHE A 67 -18.92 -7.94 -14.60
CA PHE A 67 -18.76 -6.53 -14.18
C PHE A 67 -17.49 -5.90 -14.72
N LEU A 68 -16.38 -6.65 -14.76
CA LEU A 68 -15.11 -6.20 -15.35
C LEU A 68 -15.26 -5.94 -16.85
N ASP A 69 -15.84 -6.89 -17.58
CA ASP A 69 -15.99 -6.85 -19.04
C ASP A 69 -16.93 -5.70 -19.49
N ASN A 70 -17.86 -5.31 -18.64
CA ASN A 70 -18.78 -4.20 -18.91
C ASN A 70 -18.29 -2.85 -18.36
N GLY A 71 -17.03 -2.73 -17.91
CA GLY A 71 -16.44 -1.48 -17.43
C GLY A 71 -17.03 -0.94 -16.12
N LEU A 72 -17.81 -1.72 -15.39
CA LEU A 72 -18.46 -1.28 -14.15
C LEU A 72 -17.47 -1.14 -13.00
N LEU A 73 -16.28 -1.73 -13.14
CA LEU A 73 -15.19 -1.70 -12.15
C LEU A 73 -13.99 -0.83 -12.55
N ASP A 74 -14.09 -0.06 -13.66
CA ASP A 74 -12.98 0.75 -14.20
C ASP A 74 -12.46 1.84 -13.25
N ASN A 75 -13.26 2.25 -12.28
CA ASN A 75 -12.87 3.21 -11.26
C ASN A 75 -12.38 2.54 -9.96
N THR A 76 -12.07 1.25 -10.00
CA THR A 76 -11.57 0.47 -8.87
C THR A 76 -10.16 -0.04 -9.14
N VAL A 77 -9.50 -0.58 -8.10
CA VAL A 77 -8.19 -1.24 -8.22
C VAL A 77 -8.22 -2.55 -9.02
N LEU A 78 -9.39 -3.00 -9.47
CA LEU A 78 -9.57 -4.22 -10.27
C LEU A 78 -9.45 -3.97 -11.77
N ALA A 79 -9.65 -2.71 -12.25
CA ALA A 79 -9.70 -2.40 -13.68
C ALA A 79 -9.26 -0.96 -13.98
N GLY A 80 -9.35 -0.57 -15.26
CA GLY A 80 -9.14 0.79 -15.75
C GLY A 80 -7.73 1.32 -15.50
N ALA A 81 -7.62 2.64 -15.32
CA ALA A 81 -6.34 3.34 -15.23
C ALA A 81 -5.45 2.88 -14.05
N PHE A 82 -6.02 2.45 -12.94
CA PHE A 82 -5.27 1.91 -11.80
C PHE A 82 -4.50 0.66 -12.21
N ARG A 83 -5.20 -0.26 -12.88
CA ARG A 83 -4.62 -1.52 -13.36
C ARG A 83 -3.54 -1.27 -14.42
N GLU A 84 -3.81 -0.41 -15.39
CA GLU A 84 -2.87 -0.08 -16.47
C GLU A 84 -1.55 0.49 -15.93
N GLN A 85 -1.62 1.42 -14.97
CA GLN A 85 -0.43 2.00 -14.33
C GLN A 85 0.34 0.97 -13.52
N SER A 86 -0.33 0.09 -12.79
CA SER A 86 0.27 -1.01 -12.05
C SER A 86 1.00 -1.98 -12.99
N GLU A 87 0.34 -2.40 -14.07
CA GLU A 87 0.91 -3.32 -15.06
C GLU A 87 2.11 -2.72 -15.79
N LYS A 88 2.00 -1.44 -16.19
CA LYS A 88 3.13 -0.72 -16.77
C LYS A 88 4.34 -0.71 -15.84
N TYR A 89 4.12 -0.40 -14.55
CA TYR A 89 5.20 -0.41 -13.57
C TYR A 89 5.86 -1.79 -13.43
N MET A 90 5.05 -2.86 -13.36
CA MET A 90 5.57 -4.24 -13.27
C MET A 90 6.46 -4.58 -14.48
N ARG A 91 6.05 -4.20 -15.68
CA ARG A 91 6.83 -4.43 -16.91
C ARG A 91 8.09 -3.57 -16.96
N ASP A 92 7.99 -2.28 -16.66
CA ASP A 92 9.12 -1.34 -16.69
C ASP A 92 10.23 -1.74 -15.70
N ASN A 93 9.87 -2.43 -14.61
CA ASN A 93 10.81 -2.93 -13.59
C ASN A 93 11.16 -4.42 -13.76
N ASN A 94 10.75 -5.06 -14.86
CA ASN A 94 11.02 -6.47 -15.16
C ASN A 94 10.61 -7.45 -14.04
N LEU A 95 9.49 -7.18 -13.38
CA LEU A 95 8.96 -8.06 -12.33
C LEU A 95 8.40 -9.34 -12.94
N ASN A 96 8.54 -10.47 -12.23
CA ASN A 96 7.92 -11.74 -12.65
C ASN A 96 6.42 -11.64 -12.49
N ILE A 97 5.65 -11.78 -13.57
CA ILE A 97 4.20 -11.65 -13.58
C ILE A 97 3.55 -13.01 -13.78
N ASP A 98 2.64 -13.36 -12.86
CA ASP A 98 1.75 -14.53 -12.98
C ASP A 98 0.29 -14.09 -12.76
N TYR A 99 -0.34 -13.63 -13.83
CA TYR A 99 -1.70 -13.14 -13.77
C TYR A 99 -2.68 -14.24 -13.35
N LYS A 100 -3.56 -13.94 -12.38
CA LYS A 100 -4.50 -14.89 -11.74
C LYS A 100 -3.82 -16.08 -11.04
N ALA A 101 -2.53 -16.01 -10.73
CA ALA A 101 -1.78 -17.10 -10.07
C ALA A 101 -1.93 -18.46 -10.77
N GLN A 102 -1.87 -18.48 -12.12
CA GLN A 102 -2.17 -19.67 -12.92
C GLN A 102 -0.96 -20.55 -13.22
N ARG A 103 0.27 -20.02 -13.05
CA ARG A 103 1.51 -20.72 -13.43
C ARG A 103 2.10 -21.52 -12.29
N HIS A 104 1.89 -21.07 -11.05
CA HIS A 104 2.55 -21.61 -9.87
C HIS A 104 1.61 -21.79 -8.70
N SER A 105 1.96 -22.73 -7.81
CA SER A 105 1.46 -22.73 -6.44
C SER A 105 2.38 -21.86 -5.59
N TYR A 106 1.82 -21.14 -4.63
CA TYR A 106 2.52 -20.18 -3.81
C TYR A 106 2.55 -20.60 -2.34
N ASP A 107 3.67 -20.36 -1.67
CA ASP A 107 3.84 -20.65 -0.24
C ASP A 107 3.35 -19.51 0.64
N LEU A 108 3.31 -18.28 0.10
CA LEU A 108 2.88 -17.06 0.78
C LEU A 108 2.27 -16.07 -0.21
N VAL A 109 1.20 -15.39 0.19
CA VAL A 109 0.57 -14.33 -0.60
C VAL A 109 0.47 -13.04 0.20
N PHE A 110 0.88 -11.94 -0.41
CA PHE A 110 0.71 -10.59 0.12
C PHE A 110 -0.51 -9.90 -0.47
N PHE A 111 -1.29 -9.24 0.39
CA PHE A 111 -2.47 -8.47 0.03
C PHE A 111 -2.38 -7.03 0.55
N CYS A 112 -2.86 -6.05 -0.20
CA CYS A 112 -3.09 -4.68 0.30
C CYS A 112 -4.52 -4.45 0.78
N SER A 113 -5.42 -5.43 0.60
CA SER A 113 -6.82 -5.36 1.02
C SER A 113 -7.35 -6.76 1.29
N ASP A 114 -8.19 -6.91 2.30
CA ASP A 114 -8.93 -8.14 2.58
C ASP A 114 -10.40 -8.08 2.15
N LEU A 115 -10.77 -7.05 1.39
CA LEU A 115 -12.12 -6.89 0.86
C LEU A 115 -12.45 -7.92 -0.21
N HIS A 116 -11.46 -8.31 -0.99
CA HIS A 116 -11.57 -9.36 -2.01
C HIS A 116 -10.34 -10.28 -1.94
N ILE A 117 -10.57 -11.53 -1.54
CA ILE A 117 -9.55 -12.58 -1.51
C ILE A 117 -10.00 -13.65 -2.50
N PRO A 118 -9.21 -13.94 -3.54
CA PRO A 118 -9.47 -15.05 -4.46
C PRO A 118 -9.59 -16.36 -3.69
N GLU A 119 -10.59 -17.18 -4.03
CA GLU A 119 -10.88 -18.44 -3.33
C GLU A 119 -9.72 -19.45 -3.48
N SER A 120 -9.07 -19.45 -4.64
CA SER A 120 -7.89 -20.26 -4.94
C SER A 120 -6.68 -19.97 -4.04
N LEU A 121 -6.62 -18.80 -3.40
CA LEU A 121 -5.53 -18.37 -2.52
C LEU A 121 -5.88 -18.40 -1.03
N SER A 122 -7.12 -18.75 -0.65
CA SER A 122 -7.62 -18.69 0.72
C SER A 122 -6.89 -19.63 1.69
N GLU A 123 -6.41 -20.77 1.22
CA GLU A 123 -5.70 -21.76 2.03
C GLU A 123 -4.18 -21.50 2.13
N THR A 124 -3.64 -20.60 1.32
CA THR A 124 -2.22 -20.20 1.35
C THR A 124 -1.94 -19.34 2.59
N LYS A 125 -0.69 -19.31 3.06
CA LYS A 125 -0.25 -18.34 4.08
C LYS A 125 -0.46 -16.93 3.56
N THR A 126 -0.96 -16.01 4.40
CA THR A 126 -1.37 -14.68 3.95
C THR A 126 -0.86 -13.56 4.84
N ILE A 127 -0.37 -12.48 4.22
CA ILE A 127 0.03 -11.25 4.91
C ILE A 127 -0.69 -10.05 4.30
N PHE A 128 -1.40 -9.27 5.12
CA PHE A 128 -1.91 -7.96 4.75
C PHE A 128 -0.84 -6.90 4.96
N VAL A 129 -0.69 -5.99 4.00
CA VAL A 129 0.18 -4.81 4.12
C VAL A 129 -0.65 -3.56 3.86
N GLN A 130 -0.75 -2.71 4.86
CA GLN A 130 -1.46 -1.44 4.72
C GLN A 130 -0.76 -0.55 3.69
N GLU A 131 -1.50 -0.09 2.69
CA GLU A 131 -0.97 0.72 1.59
C GLU A 131 -1.20 2.21 1.77
N GLY A 132 -2.24 2.58 2.49
CA GLY A 132 -2.63 3.96 2.60
C GLY A 132 -3.61 4.20 3.75
N MET A 133 -4.33 5.31 3.65
CA MET A 133 -5.37 5.64 4.61
C MET A 133 -6.56 4.72 4.43
N ILE A 134 -7.06 4.17 5.54
CA ILE A 134 -8.33 3.42 5.57
C ILE A 134 -9.47 4.44 5.69
N ASP A 135 -10.44 4.35 4.78
CA ASP A 135 -11.61 5.22 4.78
C ASP A 135 -12.44 5.09 6.06
N ARG A 136 -13.14 6.15 6.40
CA ARG A 136 -14.12 6.09 7.49
C ARG A 136 -15.34 5.28 7.07
N PRO A 137 -15.96 4.51 8.01
CA PRO A 137 -17.21 3.82 7.73
C PRO A 137 -18.31 4.78 7.27
N THR A 138 -18.84 4.54 6.08
CA THR A 138 -20.01 5.23 5.53
C THR A 138 -21.31 4.52 5.98
N LEU A 139 -22.46 5.12 5.70
CA LEU A 139 -23.75 4.45 5.92
C LEU A 139 -23.86 3.17 5.11
N ILE A 140 -23.32 3.18 3.88
CA ILE A 140 -23.29 1.99 3.00
C ILE A 140 -22.40 0.91 3.61
N SER A 141 -21.16 1.24 4.03
CA SER A 141 -20.27 0.25 4.64
C SER A 141 -20.83 -0.32 5.96
N LYS A 142 -21.52 0.52 6.76
CA LYS A 142 -22.22 0.03 7.96
C LYS A 142 -23.36 -0.94 7.61
N ALA A 143 -24.17 -0.60 6.60
CA ALA A 143 -25.24 -1.50 6.13
C ALA A 143 -24.66 -2.82 5.59
N VAL A 144 -23.60 -2.78 4.78
CA VAL A 144 -22.89 -3.95 4.28
C VAL A 144 -22.42 -4.84 5.44
N LYS A 145 -21.80 -4.27 6.48
CA LYS A 145 -21.36 -5.00 7.67
C LYS A 145 -22.52 -5.59 8.45
N THR A 146 -23.58 -4.81 8.69
CA THR A 146 -24.74 -5.21 9.51
C THR A 146 -25.53 -6.31 8.85
N PHE A 147 -25.79 -6.23 7.55
CA PHE A 147 -26.58 -7.20 6.80
C PHE A 147 -25.71 -8.31 6.19
N LYS A 148 -24.41 -8.37 6.53
CA LYS A 148 -23.43 -9.36 6.00
C LYS A 148 -23.43 -9.46 4.48
N LEU A 149 -23.64 -8.33 3.80
CA LEU A 149 -23.60 -8.26 2.36
C LEU A 149 -22.14 -8.40 1.85
N PRO A 150 -21.93 -8.74 0.57
CA PRO A 150 -20.60 -8.76 -0.02
C PRO A 150 -19.84 -7.45 0.22
N VAL A 151 -18.62 -7.52 0.78
CA VAL A 151 -17.89 -6.32 1.25
C VAL A 151 -17.49 -5.36 0.13
N TRP A 152 -17.37 -5.85 -1.11
CA TRP A 152 -17.12 -5.01 -2.28
C TRP A 152 -18.24 -3.99 -2.54
N LEU A 153 -19.45 -4.21 -2.02
CA LEU A 153 -20.54 -3.22 -2.06
C LEU A 153 -20.27 -2.01 -1.16
N SER A 154 -19.27 -2.04 -0.29
CA SER A 154 -18.93 -0.90 0.57
C SER A 154 -18.38 0.29 -0.21
N THR A 155 -17.93 0.10 -1.45
CA THR A 155 -17.36 1.11 -2.37
C THR A 155 -16.14 1.87 -1.84
N ASN A 156 -15.59 1.48 -0.70
CA ASN A 156 -14.41 2.09 -0.09
C ASN A 156 -13.65 1.09 0.81
N THR A 157 -12.49 1.51 1.32
CA THR A 157 -11.59 0.68 2.14
C THR A 157 -12.01 0.56 3.61
N ALA A 158 -13.14 1.14 4.02
CA ALA A 158 -13.57 1.21 5.41
C ALA A 158 -13.78 -0.15 6.10
N LEU A 159 -14.00 -1.21 5.33
CA LEU A 159 -14.19 -2.56 5.84
C LEU A 159 -12.90 -3.41 5.81
N ASN A 160 -11.75 -2.85 5.37
CA ASN A 160 -10.47 -3.55 5.49
C ASN A 160 -10.22 -3.96 6.94
N GLY A 161 -9.80 -5.19 7.15
CA GLY A 161 -9.55 -5.78 8.46
C GLY A 161 -10.81 -6.22 9.22
N SER A 162 -12.02 -5.82 8.79
CA SER A 162 -13.25 -6.11 9.55
C SER A 162 -13.67 -7.58 9.55
N ARG A 163 -13.13 -8.38 8.64
CA ARG A 163 -13.43 -9.81 8.47
C ARG A 163 -12.40 -10.71 9.12
N ASN A 164 -11.25 -10.19 9.51
CA ASN A 164 -10.13 -10.92 10.12
C ASN A 164 -9.70 -12.17 9.31
N LEU A 165 -9.69 -12.05 7.97
CA LEU A 165 -9.52 -13.18 7.05
C LEU A 165 -8.06 -13.58 6.84
N LEU A 166 -7.12 -12.63 6.99
CA LEU A 166 -5.72 -12.89 6.74
C LEU A 166 -5.00 -13.32 8.02
N ASP A 167 -3.85 -13.98 7.87
CA ASP A 167 -3.14 -14.57 8.99
C ASP A 167 -2.33 -13.51 9.77
N VAL A 168 -1.77 -12.54 9.05
CA VAL A 168 -0.93 -11.45 9.59
C VAL A 168 -1.35 -10.12 8.99
N TYR A 169 -1.34 -9.05 9.80
CA TYR A 169 -1.64 -7.67 9.37
C TYR A 169 -0.47 -6.75 9.71
N CYS A 170 0.20 -6.20 8.70
CA CYS A 170 1.25 -5.21 8.83
C CYS A 170 0.66 -3.81 8.65
N THR A 171 0.79 -2.95 9.67
CA THR A 171 0.13 -1.64 9.71
C THR A 171 1.11 -0.48 9.86
N ALA A 172 0.64 0.71 9.46
CA ALA A 172 1.43 1.93 9.42
C ALA A 172 1.86 2.46 10.80
N SER A 173 1.05 2.23 11.84
CA SER A 173 1.25 2.83 13.16
C SER A 173 0.41 2.12 14.24
N GLU A 174 0.74 2.39 15.50
CA GLU A 174 -0.09 1.92 16.62
C GLU A 174 -1.52 2.44 16.55
N GLY A 175 -1.73 3.66 16.04
CA GLY A 175 -3.06 4.19 15.81
C GLY A 175 -3.87 3.33 14.83
N TYR A 176 -3.26 2.84 13.77
CA TYR A 176 -3.91 1.90 12.84
C TYR A 176 -4.08 0.51 13.43
N ARG A 177 -3.15 0.03 14.25
CA ARG A 177 -3.32 -1.22 15.00
C ARG A 177 -4.59 -1.19 15.84
N GLN A 178 -4.79 -0.12 16.63
CA GLN A 178 -5.99 0.08 17.42
C GLN A 178 -7.25 0.25 16.55
N TYR A 179 -7.12 0.94 15.42
CA TYR A 179 -8.23 1.14 14.49
C TYR A 179 -8.72 -0.19 13.91
N LEU A 180 -7.82 -1.04 13.38
CA LEU A 180 -8.17 -2.33 12.81
C LEU A 180 -8.73 -3.29 13.87
N ALA A 181 -8.15 -3.32 15.07
CA ALA A 181 -8.67 -4.10 16.19
C ALA A 181 -10.11 -3.69 16.53
N LYS A 182 -10.41 -2.38 16.57
CA LYS A 182 -11.77 -1.86 16.77
C LYS A 182 -12.71 -2.24 15.62
N MET A 183 -12.21 -2.38 14.40
CA MET A 183 -13.01 -2.82 13.25
C MET A 183 -13.33 -4.31 13.28
N GLY A 184 -12.55 -5.13 13.98
CA GLY A 184 -12.81 -6.56 14.17
C GLY A 184 -11.64 -7.50 13.86
N THR A 185 -10.46 -6.94 13.49
CA THR A 185 -9.24 -7.74 13.35
C THR A 185 -8.73 -8.17 14.73
N ASP A 186 -8.30 -9.41 14.87
CA ASP A 186 -7.62 -9.88 16.08
C ASP A 186 -6.33 -9.07 16.29
N ILE A 187 -6.22 -8.40 17.43
CA ILE A 187 -5.11 -7.50 17.75
C ILE A 187 -3.75 -8.21 17.77
N GLU A 188 -3.73 -9.50 18.13
CA GLU A 188 -2.53 -10.32 18.15
C GLU A 188 -1.94 -10.54 16.75
N LYS A 189 -2.78 -10.49 15.72
CA LYS A 189 -2.36 -10.60 14.30
C LYS A 189 -1.79 -9.32 13.72
N ILE A 190 -1.88 -8.19 14.44
CA ILE A 190 -1.54 -6.87 13.90
C ILE A 190 -0.17 -6.44 14.39
N PHE A 191 0.77 -6.30 13.46
CA PHE A 191 2.14 -5.84 13.68
C PHE A 191 2.32 -4.41 13.16
N VAL A 192 2.93 -3.56 13.95
CA VAL A 192 3.27 -2.19 13.54
C VAL A 192 4.62 -2.22 12.84
N THR A 193 4.61 -2.19 11.52
CA THR A 193 5.82 -2.25 10.67
C THR A 193 6.16 -0.93 10.01
N GLY A 194 5.24 0.03 10.00
CA GLY A 194 5.31 1.18 9.10
C GLY A 194 4.76 0.86 7.71
N MET A 195 4.95 1.81 6.80
CA MET A 195 4.53 1.70 5.39
C MET A 195 5.70 2.02 4.47
N PRO A 196 6.16 1.08 3.61
CA PRO A 196 7.33 1.29 2.75
C PRO A 196 7.25 2.52 1.83
N ASN A 197 6.06 2.96 1.44
CA ASN A 197 5.89 4.16 0.61
C ASN A 197 5.93 5.47 1.41
N PHE A 198 5.94 5.38 2.75
CA PHE A 198 6.01 6.53 3.65
C PHE A 198 7.25 6.50 4.55
N ASP A 199 8.17 5.59 4.29
CA ASP A 199 9.48 5.58 4.93
C ASP A 199 10.32 6.77 4.46
N ASN A 200 11.21 7.25 5.32
CA ASN A 200 12.18 8.28 4.98
C ASN A 200 11.58 9.55 4.35
N VAL A 201 10.37 9.96 4.76
CA VAL A 201 9.73 11.18 4.22
C VAL A 201 10.66 12.40 4.32
N LYS A 202 11.54 12.45 5.33
CA LYS A 202 12.53 13.53 5.50
C LYS A 202 13.55 13.61 4.36
N GLU A 203 13.79 12.55 3.60
CA GLU A 203 14.67 12.56 2.43
C GLU A 203 14.16 13.50 1.35
N PHE A 204 12.85 13.72 1.28
CA PHE A 204 12.26 14.67 0.33
C PHE A 204 12.65 16.14 0.62
N LEU A 205 13.25 16.46 1.77
CA LEU A 205 13.79 17.80 2.05
C LEU A 205 15.05 18.08 1.22
N ASN A 206 15.81 17.05 0.84
CA ASN A 206 16.95 17.15 -0.04
C ASN A 206 16.50 16.92 -1.50
N ASN A 207 16.19 18.02 -2.20
CA ASN A 207 15.67 17.97 -3.57
C ASN A 207 16.00 19.23 -4.37
N ASP A 208 15.91 19.13 -5.71
CA ASP A 208 16.21 20.19 -6.66
C ASP A 208 14.96 20.90 -7.19
N PHE A 209 13.81 20.77 -6.54
CA PHE A 209 12.59 21.43 -7.00
C PHE A 209 12.74 22.95 -6.92
N PRO A 210 12.52 23.69 -8.05
CA PRO A 210 12.97 25.06 -8.19
C PRO A 210 12.16 26.09 -7.39
N HIS A 211 10.95 25.73 -6.94
CA HIS A 211 10.08 26.62 -6.17
C HIS A 211 10.14 26.32 -4.69
N LYS A 212 10.11 27.36 -3.86
CA LYS A 212 10.12 27.27 -2.38
C LYS A 212 9.15 28.29 -1.78
N ASN A 213 8.75 28.10 -0.54
CA ASN A 213 7.98 29.07 0.25
C ASN A 213 6.64 29.46 -0.40
N TYR A 214 5.86 28.48 -0.83
CA TYR A 214 4.53 28.64 -1.42
C TYR A 214 3.49 27.87 -0.64
N ILE A 215 2.23 28.17 -0.88
CA ILE A 215 1.10 27.38 -0.41
C ILE A 215 0.78 26.32 -1.45
N MET A 216 0.99 25.05 -1.10
CA MET A 216 0.70 23.95 -2.01
C MET A 216 -0.75 23.50 -1.90
N VAL A 217 -1.40 23.36 -3.03
CA VAL A 217 -2.73 22.76 -3.15
C VAL A 217 -2.60 21.42 -3.92
N ALA A 218 -2.67 20.31 -3.21
CA ALA A 218 -2.76 18.98 -3.82
C ALA A 218 -4.25 18.65 -4.02
N THR A 219 -4.71 18.65 -5.26
CA THR A 219 -6.10 18.33 -5.58
C THR A 219 -6.37 16.83 -5.52
N THR A 220 -7.63 16.46 -5.52
CA THR A 220 -8.10 15.07 -5.42
C THR A 220 -9.06 14.75 -6.55
N ASP A 221 -9.16 13.49 -6.90
CA ASP A 221 -10.00 12.93 -7.95
C ASP A 221 -11.46 12.67 -7.52
N MET A 222 -11.98 13.50 -6.62
CA MET A 222 -13.33 13.30 -6.06
C MET A 222 -14.39 13.14 -7.15
N ARG A 223 -14.30 13.94 -8.21
CA ARG A 223 -15.29 13.91 -9.32
C ARG A 223 -15.12 12.67 -10.21
N GLU A 224 -13.90 12.20 -10.38
CA GLU A 224 -13.58 10.99 -11.14
C GLU A 224 -14.04 9.73 -10.38
N THR A 225 -14.10 9.82 -9.05
CA THR A 225 -14.59 8.76 -8.15
C THR A 225 -16.05 8.98 -7.71
N LEU A 226 -16.82 9.77 -8.48
CA LEU A 226 -18.24 10.06 -8.26
C LEU A 226 -18.60 10.65 -6.89
N LYS A 227 -17.63 11.30 -6.24
CA LYS A 227 -17.84 12.05 -4.99
C LYS A 227 -18.23 13.49 -5.28
N ILE A 228 -19.04 14.09 -4.41
CA ILE A 228 -19.44 15.49 -4.53
C ILE A 228 -18.25 16.40 -4.28
N ASP A 229 -17.89 17.23 -5.25
CA ASP A 229 -16.84 18.24 -5.17
C ASP A 229 -17.33 19.62 -5.59
N ASN A 230 -17.38 20.56 -4.67
CA ASN A 230 -17.59 21.97 -4.99
C ASN A 230 -16.23 22.65 -5.24
N ARG A 231 -15.63 22.37 -6.40
CA ARG A 231 -14.30 22.87 -6.77
C ARG A 231 -14.19 24.41 -6.72
N PRO A 232 -15.16 25.20 -7.20
CA PRO A 232 -15.09 26.66 -7.07
C PRO A 232 -15.00 27.14 -5.62
N ALA A 233 -15.79 26.55 -4.70
CA ALA A 233 -15.72 26.91 -3.29
C ALA A 233 -14.38 26.49 -2.67
N PHE A 234 -13.87 25.31 -3.02
CA PHE A 234 -12.56 24.84 -2.59
C PHE A 234 -11.43 25.78 -3.04
N LEU A 235 -11.38 26.17 -4.32
CA LEU A 235 -10.37 27.08 -4.86
C LEU A 235 -10.42 28.45 -4.20
N LYS A 236 -11.61 29.03 -4.00
CA LYS A 236 -11.77 30.29 -3.25
C LYS A 236 -11.28 30.19 -1.80
N LYS A 237 -11.50 29.05 -1.13
CA LYS A 237 -10.94 28.77 0.19
C LYS A 237 -9.42 28.71 0.17
N CYS A 238 -8.82 28.10 -0.85
CA CYS A 238 -7.35 28.05 -1.02
C CYS A 238 -6.78 29.47 -1.16
N VAL A 239 -7.37 30.32 -2.00
CA VAL A 239 -6.96 31.74 -2.14
C VAL A 239 -7.05 32.47 -0.81
N LYS A 240 -8.12 32.28 -0.04
CA LYS A 240 -8.26 32.90 1.28
C LYS A 240 -7.18 32.43 2.27
N ILE A 241 -6.83 31.14 2.26
CA ILE A 241 -5.76 30.59 3.12
C ILE A 241 -4.39 31.13 2.68
N ALA A 242 -4.17 31.27 1.37
CA ALA A 242 -2.91 31.78 0.85
C ALA A 242 -2.66 33.22 1.27
N ASP A 243 -3.68 34.05 1.40
CA ASP A 243 -3.61 35.44 1.87
C ASP A 243 -2.49 36.23 1.16
N GLY A 244 -2.53 36.23 -0.18
CA GLY A 244 -1.54 36.90 -1.03
C GLY A 244 -0.22 36.13 -1.26
N ARG A 245 0.02 35.01 -0.58
CA ARG A 245 1.19 34.17 -0.82
C ARG A 245 1.04 33.40 -2.13
N GLN A 246 2.17 33.02 -2.74
CA GLN A 246 2.21 32.22 -3.97
C GLN A 246 1.46 30.91 -3.80
N LEU A 247 0.55 30.61 -4.71
CA LEU A 247 -0.14 29.32 -4.80
C LEU A 247 0.54 28.40 -5.81
N LEU A 248 0.72 27.14 -5.45
CA LEU A 248 1.12 26.06 -6.34
C LEU A 248 0.09 24.94 -6.33
N PHE A 249 -0.50 24.66 -7.48
CA PHE A 249 -1.49 23.61 -7.67
C PHE A 249 -0.84 22.39 -8.30
N LYS A 250 -0.94 21.23 -7.61
CA LYS A 250 -0.53 19.92 -8.14
C LYS A 250 -1.77 19.10 -8.44
N MET A 251 -1.92 18.74 -9.71
CA MET A 251 -3.03 17.93 -10.21
C MET A 251 -2.94 16.49 -9.71
N HIS A 252 -4.07 15.90 -9.32
CA HIS A 252 -4.15 14.45 -9.11
C HIS A 252 -4.06 13.71 -10.48
N PRO A 253 -3.34 12.59 -10.59
CA PRO A 253 -3.15 11.88 -11.87
C PRO A 253 -4.44 11.52 -12.60
N ASN A 254 -5.52 11.24 -11.88
CA ASN A 254 -6.82 10.86 -12.44
C ASN A 254 -7.66 12.05 -12.92
N GLU A 255 -7.29 13.30 -12.61
CA GLU A 255 -8.05 14.47 -13.03
C GLU A 255 -7.81 14.81 -14.51
N LYS A 256 -8.81 15.45 -15.15
CA LYS A 256 -8.70 15.93 -16.54
C LYS A 256 -7.91 17.24 -16.61
N ARG A 257 -6.74 17.24 -17.27
CA ARG A 257 -5.80 18.39 -17.38
C ARG A 257 -6.46 19.71 -17.79
N GLU A 258 -7.25 19.68 -18.84
CA GLU A 258 -7.89 20.89 -19.38
C GLU A 258 -8.88 21.50 -18.39
N ARG A 259 -9.73 20.68 -17.78
CA ARG A 259 -10.68 21.12 -16.77
C ARG A 259 -9.95 21.68 -15.55
N PHE A 260 -8.93 21.00 -15.05
CA PHE A 260 -8.11 21.42 -13.95
C PHE A 260 -7.49 22.82 -14.19
N ALA A 261 -6.79 23.00 -15.31
CA ALA A 261 -6.16 24.28 -15.65
C ALA A 261 -7.19 25.42 -15.83
N LYS A 262 -8.31 25.15 -16.50
CA LYS A 262 -9.39 26.12 -16.71
C LYS A 262 -9.97 26.61 -15.39
N GLU A 263 -10.24 25.72 -14.45
CA GLU A 263 -10.82 26.05 -13.15
C GLU A 263 -9.83 26.88 -12.30
N ILE A 264 -8.56 26.51 -12.24
CA ILE A 264 -7.55 27.27 -11.50
C ILE A 264 -7.44 28.67 -12.06
N ARG A 265 -7.22 28.83 -13.37
CA ARG A 265 -7.13 30.15 -14.00
C ARG A 265 -8.35 31.03 -13.79
N LYS A 266 -9.53 30.42 -13.61
CA LYS A 266 -10.79 31.15 -13.40
C LYS A 266 -10.96 31.65 -11.96
N TYR A 267 -10.48 30.90 -10.95
CA TYR A 267 -10.84 31.12 -9.56
C TYR A 267 -9.66 31.49 -8.66
N THR A 268 -8.44 31.55 -9.20
CA THR A 268 -7.22 31.86 -8.44
C THR A 268 -6.42 32.98 -9.11
N PRO A 269 -5.46 33.61 -8.42
CA PRO A 269 -4.58 34.64 -8.99
C PRO A 269 -3.87 34.15 -10.26
N ALA A 270 -3.61 35.07 -11.18
CA ALA A 270 -3.02 34.78 -12.50
C ALA A 270 -1.60 34.19 -12.43
N ASP A 271 -0.86 34.51 -11.38
CA ASP A 271 0.49 34.03 -11.08
C ASP A 271 0.54 32.66 -10.40
N SER A 272 -0.64 32.03 -10.14
CA SER A 272 -0.70 30.69 -9.56
C SER A 272 0.03 29.65 -10.43
N LEU A 273 0.93 28.89 -9.81
CA LEU A 273 1.69 27.83 -10.50
C LEU A 273 0.83 26.57 -10.67
N ILE A 274 0.91 25.94 -11.84
CA ILE A 274 0.12 24.76 -12.19
C ILE A 274 1.05 23.62 -12.60
N PHE A 275 1.00 22.51 -11.88
CA PHE A 275 1.77 21.31 -12.14
C PHE A 275 0.86 20.10 -12.42
N PHE A 276 0.99 19.53 -13.60
CA PHE A 276 0.31 18.30 -13.99
C PHE A 276 1.12 17.07 -13.56
N GLU A 277 2.45 17.18 -13.62
CA GLU A 277 3.42 16.12 -13.36
C GLU A 277 4.43 16.55 -12.29
N GLY A 278 5.40 15.69 -12.00
CA GLY A 278 6.45 15.96 -11.02
C GLY A 278 6.21 15.30 -9.67
N ASN A 279 7.25 15.24 -8.86
CA ASN A 279 7.26 14.59 -7.56
C ASN A 279 6.49 15.41 -6.52
N THR A 280 5.29 14.95 -6.19
CA THR A 280 4.40 15.59 -5.20
C THR A 280 5.06 15.74 -3.83
N ASN A 281 5.85 14.76 -3.39
CA ASN A 281 6.48 14.79 -2.08
C ASN A 281 7.58 15.84 -1.98
N GLN A 282 8.36 16.05 -3.05
CA GLN A 282 9.32 17.14 -3.14
C GLN A 282 8.62 18.52 -3.13
N MET A 283 7.49 18.63 -3.82
CA MET A 283 6.69 19.86 -3.77
C MET A 283 6.17 20.13 -2.35
N ILE A 284 5.68 19.09 -1.63
CA ILE A 284 5.26 19.23 -0.23
C ILE A 284 6.44 19.63 0.66
N ALA A 285 7.62 19.06 0.44
CA ALA A 285 8.81 19.39 1.22
C ALA A 285 9.20 20.87 1.12
N ASN A 286 8.96 21.52 -0.03
CA ASN A 286 9.32 22.92 -0.29
C ASN A 286 8.18 23.93 0.02
N CYS A 287 6.95 23.45 0.32
CA CYS A 287 5.86 24.37 0.66
C CYS A 287 5.93 24.85 2.12
N GLU A 288 5.26 25.95 2.43
CA GLU A 288 5.00 26.41 3.80
C GLU A 288 3.79 25.71 4.40
N GLU A 289 2.70 25.68 3.63
CA GLU A 289 1.45 25.06 4.04
C GLU A 289 0.95 24.11 2.92
N LEU A 290 0.34 23.01 3.31
CA LEU A 290 -0.29 22.06 2.42
C LEU A 290 -1.81 22.13 2.55
N ILE A 291 -2.50 22.33 1.44
CA ILE A 291 -3.95 22.27 1.34
C ILE A 291 -4.35 21.06 0.51
N THR A 292 -5.18 20.20 1.04
CA THR A 292 -5.77 19.07 0.30
C THR A 292 -7.18 18.79 0.81
N GLN A 293 -7.95 17.99 0.08
CA GLN A 293 -9.27 17.56 0.51
C GLN A 293 -9.15 16.20 1.20
N PHE A 294 -9.30 15.11 0.45
CA PHE A 294 -9.19 13.74 0.94
C PHE A 294 -8.03 13.06 0.21
N SER A 295 -6.82 13.11 0.75
CA SER A 295 -5.63 12.52 0.13
C SER A 295 -4.63 12.04 1.17
N THR A 296 -3.98 10.91 0.88
CA THR A 296 -2.93 10.33 1.72
C THR A 296 -1.66 11.17 1.77
N VAL A 297 -1.45 12.10 0.83
CA VAL A 297 -0.31 13.04 0.85
C VAL A 297 -0.32 13.95 2.09
N VAL A 298 -1.45 14.03 2.80
CA VAL A 298 -1.57 14.71 4.10
C VAL A 298 -0.53 14.20 5.10
N TYR A 299 -0.22 12.90 5.08
CA TYR A 299 0.79 12.32 5.97
C TYR A 299 2.19 12.84 5.69
N VAL A 300 2.54 13.05 4.42
CA VAL A 300 3.84 13.66 4.05
C VAL A 300 3.95 15.06 4.65
N GLY A 301 2.90 15.88 4.52
CA GLY A 301 2.85 17.20 5.14
C GLY A 301 3.00 17.16 6.66
N LEU A 302 2.25 16.29 7.33
CA LEU A 302 2.31 16.15 8.80
C LEU A 302 3.68 15.67 9.29
N ILE A 303 4.28 14.66 8.63
CA ILE A 303 5.60 14.11 8.98
C ILE A 303 6.69 15.18 8.80
N LEU A 304 6.58 16.01 7.78
CA LEU A 304 7.51 17.14 7.54
C LEU A 304 7.23 18.37 8.39
N GLY A 305 6.26 18.31 9.31
CA GLY A 305 5.91 19.43 10.20
C GLY A 305 5.24 20.60 9.49
N LYS A 306 4.68 20.40 8.30
CA LYS A 306 3.97 21.46 7.57
C LYS A 306 2.65 21.79 8.22
N LYS A 307 2.21 23.03 8.13
CA LYS A 307 0.84 23.38 8.44
C LYS A 307 -0.09 22.81 7.37
N VAL A 308 -1.00 21.94 7.80
CA VAL A 308 -1.86 21.19 6.87
C VAL A 308 -3.32 21.61 7.01
N HIS A 309 -3.98 21.79 5.87
CA HIS A 309 -5.41 22.01 5.76
C HIS A 309 -6.03 20.83 5.01
N SER A 310 -6.91 20.09 5.67
CA SER A 310 -7.57 18.92 5.10
C SER A 310 -9.04 18.88 5.49
N TYR A 311 -9.82 18.07 4.78
CA TYR A 311 -11.20 17.73 5.18
C TYR A 311 -11.24 16.59 6.20
N PHE A 312 -10.11 15.95 6.42
CA PHE A 312 -9.97 15.00 7.53
C PHE A 312 -9.75 15.73 8.86
N ASP A 313 -10.10 15.06 9.94
CA ASP A 313 -9.74 15.46 11.30
C ASP A 313 -8.22 15.31 11.51
N LEU A 314 -7.52 16.41 11.70
CA LEU A 314 -6.06 16.43 11.82
C LEU A 314 -5.55 15.72 13.07
N GLU A 315 -6.26 15.78 14.19
CA GLU A 315 -5.86 15.09 15.41
C GLU A 315 -5.97 13.57 15.25
N MET A 316 -7.00 13.11 14.55
CA MET A 316 -7.08 11.71 14.16
C MET A 316 -5.94 11.32 13.23
N LEU A 317 -5.64 12.14 12.22
CA LEU A 317 -4.55 11.85 11.27
C LEU A 317 -3.18 11.76 11.96
N LYS A 318 -2.88 12.64 12.91
CA LYS A 318 -1.66 12.59 13.71
C LYS A 318 -1.53 11.25 14.47
N ARG A 319 -2.62 10.75 15.03
CA ARG A 319 -2.62 9.43 15.71
C ARG A 319 -2.44 8.25 14.74
N LEU A 320 -2.94 8.40 13.52
CA LEU A 320 -2.85 7.37 12.47
C LEU A 320 -1.58 7.50 11.61
N GLN A 321 -0.80 8.55 11.80
CA GLN A 321 0.38 8.83 10.98
C GLN A 321 1.33 7.64 10.93
N PRO A 322 1.83 7.26 9.73
CA PRO A 322 2.82 6.21 9.59
C PRO A 322 4.10 6.50 10.40
N ILE A 323 4.58 5.47 11.10
CA ILE A 323 5.85 5.60 11.82
C ILE A 323 7.00 5.85 10.84
N GLN A 324 8.01 6.56 11.32
CA GLN A 324 9.25 6.82 10.58
C GLN A 324 10.37 6.01 11.23
N ASN A 325 10.70 4.87 10.63
CA ASN A 325 11.65 3.88 11.14
C ASN A 325 12.93 3.81 10.29
N ASN A 326 13.35 4.94 9.73
CA ASN A 326 14.56 5.08 8.90
C ASN A 326 14.57 4.19 7.64
N GLY A 327 13.41 3.96 7.05
CA GLY A 327 13.29 3.19 5.80
C GLY A 327 13.23 1.67 5.97
N THR A 328 13.05 1.16 7.20
CA THR A 328 13.08 -0.28 7.47
C THR A 328 11.71 -0.98 7.43
N SER A 329 10.64 -0.29 7.01
CA SER A 329 9.31 -0.92 6.94
C SER A 329 9.27 -2.14 6.03
N ALA A 330 9.90 -2.06 4.85
CA ALA A 330 9.96 -3.18 3.93
C ALA A 330 10.74 -4.37 4.49
N GLU A 331 11.87 -4.10 5.17
CA GLU A 331 12.69 -5.10 5.86
C GLU A 331 11.91 -5.78 7.00
N GLY A 332 11.28 -5.01 7.88
CA GLY A 332 10.48 -5.55 8.98
C GLY A 332 9.30 -6.42 8.51
N ILE A 333 8.65 -6.05 7.40
CA ILE A 333 7.61 -6.87 6.77
C ILE A 333 8.20 -8.16 6.18
N ALA A 334 9.37 -8.06 5.54
CA ALA A 334 10.08 -9.22 4.97
C ALA A 334 10.54 -10.20 6.06
N ASP A 335 10.99 -9.70 7.22
CA ASP A 335 11.39 -10.55 8.35
C ASP A 335 10.21 -11.36 8.92
N ILE A 336 9.02 -10.74 9.03
CA ILE A 336 7.81 -11.45 9.39
C ILE A 336 7.48 -12.52 8.34
N ALA A 337 7.62 -12.21 7.05
CA ALA A 337 7.36 -13.14 5.97
C ALA A 337 8.33 -14.33 5.98
N LYS A 338 9.63 -14.09 6.18
CA LYS A 338 10.66 -15.13 6.32
C LYS A 338 10.33 -16.06 7.49
N ALA A 339 10.06 -15.50 8.66
CA ALA A 339 9.68 -16.28 9.83
C ALA A 339 8.42 -17.09 9.58
N TYR A 340 7.42 -16.53 8.87
CA TYR A 340 6.19 -17.22 8.56
C TYR A 340 6.42 -18.35 7.54
N LEU A 341 7.24 -18.15 6.53
CA LEU A 341 7.60 -19.18 5.56
C LEU A 341 8.35 -20.35 6.20
N GLU A 342 9.20 -20.10 7.19
CA GLU A 342 9.96 -21.12 7.91
C GLU A 342 9.14 -21.86 8.96
N PHE A 343 8.05 -21.26 9.43
CA PHE A 343 7.17 -21.87 10.43
C PHE A 343 6.46 -23.10 9.85
N SER A 344 6.68 -24.26 10.47
CA SER A 344 6.15 -25.56 10.05
C SER A 344 4.84 -25.96 10.74
N GLY A 345 4.37 -25.17 11.73
CA GLY A 345 3.10 -25.39 12.41
C GLY A 345 1.88 -25.00 11.59
N GLN A 346 0.70 -25.13 12.17
CA GLN A 346 -0.53 -24.68 11.52
C GLN A 346 -0.55 -23.14 11.43
N LYS A 347 -1.03 -22.58 10.30
CA LYS A 347 -0.98 -21.14 10.04
C LYS A 347 -1.60 -20.28 11.15
N GLN A 348 -2.65 -20.75 11.81
CA GLN A 348 -3.30 -20.08 12.93
C GLN A 348 -2.43 -19.96 14.19
N ASP A 349 -1.41 -20.80 14.36
CA ASP A 349 -0.53 -20.80 15.54
C ASP A 349 0.70 -19.89 15.35
N PHE A 350 0.95 -19.44 14.12
CA PHE A 350 2.13 -18.63 13.79
C PHE A 350 2.26 -17.37 14.65
N VAL A 351 1.19 -16.64 14.81
CA VAL A 351 1.21 -15.36 15.56
C VAL A 351 1.60 -15.58 17.02
N LYS A 352 1.07 -16.60 17.67
CA LYS A 352 1.44 -16.95 19.05
C LYS A 352 2.91 -17.35 19.15
N TYR A 353 3.37 -18.18 18.20
CA TYR A 353 4.78 -18.57 18.10
C TYR A 353 5.68 -17.35 17.92
N TYR A 354 5.37 -16.49 16.96
CA TYR A 354 6.20 -15.33 16.63
C TYR A 354 6.27 -14.30 17.78
N ASN A 355 5.16 -14.05 18.45
CA ASN A 355 5.11 -13.16 19.61
C ASN A 355 5.90 -13.72 20.80
N HIS A 356 5.86 -15.04 21.03
CA HIS A 356 6.62 -15.71 22.08
C HIS A 356 8.14 -15.64 21.82
N GLU A 357 8.58 -15.94 20.59
CA GLU A 357 10.00 -15.82 20.19
C GLU A 357 10.51 -14.38 20.30
N GLY A 358 9.72 -13.39 19.93
CA GLY A 358 10.06 -11.98 20.08
C GLY A 358 10.25 -11.57 21.56
N GLN A 359 9.41 -12.08 22.45
CA GLN A 359 9.53 -11.85 23.89
C GLN A 359 10.82 -12.49 24.45
N LEU A 360 11.15 -13.70 24.05
CA LEU A 360 12.39 -14.38 24.46
C LEU A 360 13.65 -13.64 24.02
N LYS A 361 13.68 -13.15 22.78
CA LYS A 361 14.80 -12.33 22.27
C LYS A 361 14.95 -11.05 23.07
N ASN A 362 13.87 -10.33 23.36
CA ASN A 362 13.91 -9.11 24.17
C ASN A 362 14.42 -9.36 25.60
N LEU A 363 14.06 -10.47 26.24
CA LEU A 363 14.56 -10.86 27.55
C LEU A 363 16.07 -11.18 27.53
N ALA A 364 16.54 -11.83 26.46
CA ALA A 364 17.96 -12.12 26.29
C ALA A 364 18.82 -10.86 26.12
N TYR A 365 18.31 -9.83 25.42
CA TYR A 365 19.01 -8.53 25.31
C TYR A 365 18.97 -7.68 26.59
N ALA A 366 17.94 -7.84 27.42
CA ALA A 366 17.85 -7.10 28.70
C ALA A 366 18.74 -7.70 29.81
N SER A 367 19.30 -8.88 29.60
CA SER A 367 20.19 -9.58 30.56
C SER A 367 21.68 -9.47 30.24
N VAL A 368 22.06 -8.68 29.23
CA VAL A 368 23.43 -8.31 28.85
C VAL A 368 23.69 -6.84 29.14
#